data_1b1712f3e1f4bf9a37701f4ee00c7d9d
#
_entry.id   1b1712f3e1f4bf9a37701f4ee00c7d9d
#
_cell.length_a   1.000
_cell.length_b   1.000
_cell.length_c   1.000
_cell.angle_alpha   90.00
_cell.angle_beta   90.00
_cell.angle_gamma   90.00
#
_symmetry.space_group_name_H-M   'P 1'
#
loop_
_entity.id
_entity.type
_entity.pdbx_description
1 polymer ?
#
loop_
_entity_poly.entity_id
_entity_poly.type
_entity_poly.pdbx_seq_one_letter_code
_entity_poly.pdbx_strand_id
1 'polypeptide(L)'
;MQSIQRAAQNKFEAQCRVLINLGFHMSIKREDVICIIPARGGSKGLPGKNIKLIGNEPLISRPIRHAIESRVIGTVLVTTDSDEIAQIAKKSGAIVPFIRPSNLAEDLTTTEDALRHALVTYEQMAGKKFELAVFLTATDIFRNPE
;
A
#
# COMPACT_ATOMS: atom_id res chain seq x y z
N MET A 1 8.66 -16.87 -13.41
CA MET A 1 8.02 -15.96 -12.42
C MET A 1 7.06 -14.96 -13.08
N GLN A 2 7.37 -14.33 -14.20
CA GLN A 2 6.46 -13.38 -14.89
C GLN A 2 5.14 -14.01 -15.40
N SER A 3 5.13 -15.29 -15.76
CA SER A 3 3.93 -15.99 -16.22
C SER A 3 2.90 -16.23 -15.13
N ILE A 4 3.34 -16.46 -13.88
CA ILE A 4 2.46 -16.70 -12.74
C ILE A 4 1.82 -15.38 -12.27
N GLN A 5 2.57 -14.28 -12.28
CA GLN A 5 2.04 -12.95 -11.95
C GLN A 5 1.01 -12.48 -12.99
N ARG A 6 1.27 -12.73 -14.28
CA ARG A 6 0.34 -12.40 -15.36
C ARG A 6 -0.95 -13.21 -15.29
N ALA A 7 -0.86 -14.50 -14.91
CA ALA A 7 -2.02 -15.35 -14.71
C ALA A 7 -2.88 -14.92 -13.51
N ALA A 8 -2.25 -14.50 -12.40
CA ALA A 8 -2.94 -13.98 -11.22
C ALA A 8 -3.64 -12.64 -11.51
N GLN A 9 -2.98 -11.76 -12.26
CA GLN A 9 -3.54 -10.46 -12.66
C GLN A 9 -4.74 -10.64 -13.61
N ASN A 10 -4.61 -11.51 -14.61
CA ASN A 10 -5.73 -11.83 -15.53
C ASN A 10 -6.92 -12.45 -14.81
N LYS A 11 -6.69 -13.29 -13.78
CA LYS A 11 -7.74 -13.89 -12.98
C LYS A 11 -8.47 -12.86 -12.11
N PHE A 12 -7.74 -11.90 -11.54
CA PHE A 12 -8.31 -10.80 -10.76
C PHE A 12 -9.15 -9.86 -11.66
N GLU A 13 -8.63 -9.48 -12.83
CA GLU A 13 -9.36 -8.67 -13.81
C GLU A 13 -10.62 -9.37 -14.33
N ALA A 14 -10.55 -10.69 -14.56
CA ALA A 14 -11.71 -11.47 -14.98
C ALA A 14 -12.78 -11.55 -13.88
N GLN A 15 -12.40 -11.69 -12.60
CA GLN A 15 -13.33 -11.66 -11.47
C GLN A 15 -13.98 -10.29 -11.30
N CYS A 16 -13.23 -9.21 -11.45
CA CYS A 16 -13.78 -7.85 -11.42
C CYS A 16 -14.79 -7.62 -12.57
N ARG A 17 -14.49 -8.10 -13.79
CA ARG A 17 -15.41 -8.00 -14.94
C ARG A 17 -16.70 -8.81 -14.74
N VAL A 18 -16.63 -9.98 -14.11
CA VAL A 18 -17.82 -10.79 -13.80
C VAL A 18 -18.73 -10.08 -12.80
N LEU A 19 -18.18 -9.43 -11.79
CA LEU A 19 -18.95 -8.66 -10.80
C LEU A 19 -19.62 -7.43 -11.43
N ILE A 20 -18.95 -6.76 -12.36
CA ILE A 20 -19.51 -5.62 -13.12
C ILE A 20 -20.67 -6.08 -14.03
N ASN A 21 -20.54 -7.25 -14.66
CA ASN A 21 -21.58 -7.80 -15.55
C ASN A 21 -22.81 -8.36 -14.83
N LEU A 22 -22.73 -8.63 -13.51
CA LEU A 22 -23.84 -9.08 -12.70
C LEU A 22 -24.72 -7.94 -12.15
N GLY A 23 -24.49 -6.69 -12.61
CA GLY A 23 -25.30 -5.53 -12.22
C GLY A 23 -25.13 -5.08 -10.78
N PHE A 24 -24.10 -5.59 -10.07
CA PHE A 24 -23.68 -5.05 -8.79
C PHE A 24 -22.95 -3.74 -9.02
N HIS A 25 -23.68 -2.66 -9.16
CA HIS A 25 -23.15 -1.30 -9.05
C HIS A 25 -22.83 -1.03 -7.57
N MET A 26 -21.77 -1.64 -7.06
CA MET A 26 -21.16 -1.16 -5.82
C MET A 26 -20.43 0.13 -6.20
N SER A 27 -21.11 1.25 -6.01
CA SER A 27 -20.48 2.57 -6.09
C SER A 27 -19.63 2.77 -4.84
N ILE A 28 -18.43 2.14 -4.81
CA ILE A 28 -17.46 2.36 -3.71
C ILE A 28 -17.02 3.81 -3.81
N LYS A 29 -17.30 4.59 -2.76
CA LYS A 29 -16.87 5.98 -2.71
C LYS A 29 -15.36 6.05 -2.45
N ARG A 30 -14.72 7.06 -3.02
CA ARG A 30 -13.29 7.31 -2.81
C ARG A 30 -12.90 7.30 -1.31
N GLU A 31 -13.73 7.89 -0.46
CA GLU A 31 -13.50 7.95 0.98
C GLU A 31 -13.49 6.58 1.68
N ASP A 32 -14.07 5.56 1.05
CA ASP A 32 -14.15 4.18 1.55
C ASP A 32 -13.03 3.28 1.00
N VAL A 33 -12.12 3.86 0.22
CA VAL A 33 -10.94 3.17 -0.31
C VAL A 33 -9.69 3.59 0.44
N ILE A 34 -8.97 2.62 0.99
CA ILE A 34 -7.66 2.81 1.61
C ILE A 34 -6.57 2.12 0.80
N CYS A 35 -5.44 2.80 0.59
CA CYS A 35 -4.22 2.19 0.08
C CYS A 35 -3.22 2.03 1.22
N ILE A 36 -2.70 0.82 1.42
CA ILE A 36 -1.70 0.52 2.44
C ILE A 36 -0.37 0.20 1.76
N ILE A 37 0.70 0.88 2.17
CA ILE A 37 2.05 0.74 1.62
C ILE A 37 2.96 0.24 2.74
N PRO A 38 3.34 -1.06 2.76
CA PRO A 38 4.27 -1.59 3.73
C PRO A 38 5.72 -1.21 3.36
N ALA A 39 6.45 -0.63 4.31
CA ALA A 39 7.84 -0.22 4.12
C ALA A 39 8.64 -0.42 5.41
N ARG A 40 9.35 -1.55 5.54
CA ARG A 40 10.21 -1.78 6.70
C ARG A 40 11.56 -1.09 6.55
N GLY A 41 12.18 -0.69 7.68
CA GLY A 41 13.51 -0.11 7.74
C GLY A 41 14.61 -1.13 7.45
N GLY A 42 14.49 -2.34 8.03
CA GLY A 42 15.43 -3.45 7.87
C GLY A 42 15.25 -4.19 6.53
N SER A 43 15.95 -3.79 5.48
CA SER A 43 15.98 -4.51 4.21
C SER A 43 17.28 -5.29 4.07
N LYS A 44 17.24 -6.63 4.09
CA LYS A 44 18.44 -7.49 4.02
C LYS A 44 19.23 -7.36 2.73
N GLY A 45 18.55 -7.31 1.58
CA GLY A 45 19.21 -7.26 0.27
C GLY A 45 19.78 -5.88 -0.07
N LEU A 46 19.19 -4.81 0.43
CA LEU A 46 19.63 -3.44 0.20
C LEU A 46 19.22 -2.58 1.40
N PRO A 47 20.13 -2.30 2.34
CA PRO A 47 19.84 -1.45 3.50
C PRO A 47 19.29 -0.08 3.10
N GLY A 48 18.25 0.37 3.79
CA GLY A 48 17.58 1.63 3.49
C GLY A 48 16.91 1.70 2.13
N LYS A 49 16.57 0.57 1.51
CA LYS A 49 16.00 0.50 0.17
C LYS A 49 14.85 1.49 -0.05
N ASN A 50 13.93 1.56 0.89
CA ASN A 50 12.70 2.36 0.75
C ASN A 50 12.95 3.88 0.73
N ILE A 51 14.10 4.34 1.23
CA ILE A 51 14.49 5.76 1.24
C ILE A 51 15.55 6.11 0.20
N LYS A 52 16.08 5.10 -0.53
CA LYS A 52 17.02 5.36 -1.61
C LYS A 52 16.36 6.17 -2.72
N LEU A 53 17.14 7.11 -3.27
CA LEU A 53 16.68 7.92 -4.39
C LEU A 53 16.71 7.12 -5.69
N ILE A 54 15.61 7.20 -6.44
CA ILE A 54 15.56 6.82 -7.86
C ILE A 54 15.28 8.10 -8.64
N GLY A 55 16.30 8.57 -9.35
CA GLY A 55 16.34 9.96 -9.79
C GLY A 55 16.42 10.89 -8.58
N ASN A 56 15.48 11.80 -8.46
CA ASN A 56 15.44 12.79 -7.37
C ASN A 56 14.34 12.47 -6.32
N GLU A 57 13.74 11.27 -6.37
CA GLU A 57 12.60 10.91 -5.52
C GLU A 57 12.93 9.67 -4.67
N PRO A 58 12.69 9.69 -3.33
CA PRO A 58 12.81 8.50 -2.50
C PRO A 58 11.88 7.39 -3.01
N LEU A 59 12.34 6.14 -2.96
CA LEU A 59 11.59 5.00 -3.49
C LEU A 59 10.17 4.90 -2.91
N ILE A 60 10.01 5.16 -1.61
CA ILE A 60 8.70 5.11 -0.93
C ILE A 60 7.74 6.21 -1.42
N SER A 61 8.25 7.34 -1.89
CA SER A 61 7.42 8.47 -2.33
C SER A 61 6.66 8.17 -3.61
N ARG A 62 7.19 7.29 -4.48
CA ARG A 62 6.56 6.94 -5.76
C ARG A 62 5.19 6.28 -5.61
N PRO A 63 5.03 5.15 -4.87
CA PRO A 63 3.71 4.54 -4.70
C PRO A 63 2.75 5.46 -3.95
N ILE A 64 3.21 6.32 -3.05
CA ILE A 64 2.38 7.33 -2.38
C ILE A 64 1.82 8.30 -3.41
N ARG A 65 2.67 8.86 -4.26
CA ARG A 65 2.26 9.77 -5.33
C ARG A 65 1.29 9.10 -6.29
N HIS A 66 1.57 7.88 -6.75
CA HIS A 66 0.66 7.14 -7.66
C HIS A 66 -0.70 6.89 -7.02
N ALA A 67 -0.74 6.52 -5.72
CA ALA A 67 -2.00 6.34 -5.00
C ALA A 67 -2.82 7.63 -4.94
N ILE A 68 -2.18 8.77 -4.70
CA ILE A 68 -2.83 10.08 -4.66
C ILE A 68 -3.31 10.50 -6.05
N GLU A 69 -2.47 10.36 -7.07
CA GLU A 69 -2.76 10.73 -8.46
C GLU A 69 -3.87 9.90 -9.10
N SER A 70 -4.06 8.66 -8.66
CA SER A 70 -5.15 7.78 -9.14
C SER A 70 -6.54 8.36 -8.90
N ARG A 71 -6.70 9.27 -7.93
CA ARG A 71 -7.96 9.94 -7.53
C ARG A 71 -9.08 9.01 -7.05
N VAL A 72 -8.87 7.70 -7.06
CA VAL A 72 -9.85 6.70 -6.57
C VAL A 72 -9.59 6.28 -5.11
N ILE A 73 -8.43 6.63 -4.56
CA ILE A 73 -8.03 6.32 -3.18
C ILE A 73 -8.29 7.54 -2.29
N GLY A 74 -9.04 7.34 -1.20
CA GLY A 74 -9.34 8.38 -0.23
C GLY A 74 -8.28 8.51 0.84
N THR A 75 -7.68 7.38 1.26
CA THR A 75 -6.67 7.34 2.32
C THR A 75 -5.44 6.59 1.85
N VAL A 76 -4.26 7.21 1.98
CA VAL A 76 -2.97 6.56 1.70
C VAL A 76 -2.22 6.41 3.01
N LEU A 77 -2.05 5.16 3.47
CA LEU A 77 -1.41 4.81 4.74
C LEU A 77 -0.10 4.08 4.48
N VAL A 78 0.98 4.53 5.12
CA VAL A 78 2.25 3.81 5.15
C VAL A 78 2.40 3.14 6.52
N THR A 79 2.68 1.83 6.52
CA THR A 79 3.03 1.07 7.73
C THR A 79 4.52 0.77 7.75
N THR A 80 5.21 1.30 8.75
CA THR A 80 6.67 1.21 8.89
C THR A 80 7.09 1.11 10.36
N ASP A 81 8.24 0.48 10.59
CA ASP A 81 8.96 0.39 11.86
C ASP A 81 10.08 1.45 11.98
N SER A 82 10.23 2.32 10.98
CA SER A 82 11.29 3.32 10.88
C SER A 82 10.74 4.75 10.92
N ASP A 83 11.22 5.55 11.87
CA ASP A 83 10.86 6.96 11.96
C ASP A 83 11.29 7.76 10.74
N GLU A 84 12.43 7.43 10.13
CA GLU A 84 12.92 8.08 8.92
C GLU A 84 11.99 7.86 7.74
N ILE A 85 11.56 6.61 7.52
CA ILE A 85 10.57 6.27 6.49
C ILE A 85 9.24 6.98 6.77
N ALA A 86 8.81 7.02 8.04
CA ALA A 86 7.58 7.69 8.44
C ALA A 86 7.60 9.18 8.12
N GLN A 87 8.73 9.87 8.37
CA GLN A 87 8.87 11.28 8.05
C GLN A 87 8.82 11.55 6.53
N ILE A 88 9.50 10.72 5.74
CA ILE A 88 9.49 10.84 4.27
C ILE A 88 8.09 10.58 3.73
N ALA A 89 7.41 9.54 4.23
CA ALA A 89 6.06 9.21 3.83
C ALA A 89 5.06 10.33 4.11
N LYS A 90 5.13 10.94 5.31
CA LYS A 90 4.31 12.11 5.68
C LYS A 90 4.57 13.30 4.77
N LYS A 91 5.84 13.61 4.46
CA LYS A 91 6.21 14.67 3.51
C LYS A 91 5.68 14.41 2.10
N SER A 92 5.55 13.14 1.72
CA SER A 92 5.00 12.73 0.42
C SER A 92 3.46 12.70 0.37
N GLY A 93 2.77 13.02 1.47
CA GLY A 93 1.31 13.12 1.55
C GLY A 93 0.59 11.87 2.09
N ALA A 94 1.31 10.84 2.53
CA ALA A 94 0.71 9.69 3.21
C ALA A 94 0.51 9.97 4.71
N ILE A 95 -0.41 9.21 5.32
CA ILE A 95 -0.53 9.16 6.77
C ILE A 95 0.32 8.02 7.33
N VAL A 96 0.91 8.28 8.51
CA VAL A 96 1.61 7.27 9.32
C VAL A 96 1.13 7.47 10.76
N PRO A 97 -0.01 6.88 11.12
CA PRO A 97 -0.68 7.16 12.40
C PRO A 97 0.02 6.49 13.59
N PHE A 98 0.83 5.46 13.34
CA PHE A 98 1.60 4.72 14.34
C PHE A 98 2.89 4.16 13.72
N ILE A 99 3.85 3.85 14.57
CA ILE A 99 5.03 3.07 14.19
C ILE A 99 4.68 1.59 14.42
N ARG A 100 4.93 0.77 13.40
CA ARG A 100 4.67 -0.67 13.44
C ARG A 100 5.55 -1.33 14.49
N PRO A 101 5.00 -2.19 15.38
CA PRO A 101 5.78 -2.95 16.34
C PRO A 101 6.88 -3.79 15.68
N SER A 102 8.04 -3.89 16.31
CA SER A 102 9.22 -4.57 15.76
C SER A 102 8.98 -6.05 15.44
N ASN A 103 8.18 -6.75 16.24
CA ASN A 103 7.80 -8.14 15.99
C ASN A 103 7.01 -8.33 14.68
N LEU A 104 6.38 -7.28 14.15
CA LEU A 104 5.71 -7.27 12.84
C LEU A 104 6.60 -6.73 11.71
N ALA A 105 7.86 -6.43 12.00
CA ALA A 105 8.87 -6.00 11.04
C ALA A 105 9.96 -7.07 10.79
N GLU A 106 9.87 -8.20 11.48
CA GLU A 106 10.78 -9.33 11.36
C GLU A 106 10.65 -10.05 10.02
N ASP A 107 11.67 -10.83 9.65
CA ASP A 107 11.72 -11.55 8.38
C ASP A 107 10.67 -12.64 8.22
N LEU A 108 10.17 -13.18 9.33
CA LEU A 108 9.12 -14.20 9.35
C LEU A 108 7.71 -13.59 9.25
N THR A 109 7.59 -12.29 9.44
CA THR A 109 6.31 -11.60 9.29
C THR A 109 5.92 -11.51 7.82
N THR A 110 4.77 -12.05 7.50
CA THR A 110 4.26 -11.97 6.13
C THR A 110 3.82 -10.54 5.80
N THR A 111 3.83 -10.20 4.52
CA THR A 111 3.27 -8.91 4.06
C THR A 111 1.80 -8.80 4.46
N GLU A 112 1.06 -9.91 4.42
CA GLU A 112 -0.35 -9.97 4.80
C GLU A 112 -0.57 -9.60 6.27
N ASP A 113 0.26 -10.11 7.20
CA ASP A 113 0.17 -9.77 8.63
C ASP A 113 0.39 -8.28 8.87
N ALA A 114 1.39 -7.70 8.20
CA ALA A 114 1.68 -6.26 8.28
C ALA A 114 0.52 -5.40 7.73
N LEU A 115 -0.10 -5.83 6.63
CA LEU A 115 -1.24 -5.14 6.02
C LEU A 115 -2.49 -5.25 6.90
N ARG A 116 -2.78 -6.45 7.42
CA ARG A 116 -3.91 -6.70 8.32
C ARG A 116 -3.79 -5.87 9.59
N HIS A 117 -2.61 -5.88 10.22
CA HIS A 117 -2.34 -5.07 11.40
C HIS A 117 -2.58 -3.58 11.10
N ALA A 118 -2.04 -3.08 9.99
CA ALA A 118 -2.18 -1.67 9.61
C ALA A 118 -3.64 -1.26 9.40
N LEU A 119 -4.41 -2.10 8.68
CA LEU A 119 -5.82 -1.84 8.42
C LEU A 119 -6.64 -1.82 9.72
N VAL A 120 -6.56 -2.91 10.49
CA VAL A 120 -7.36 -3.06 11.72
C VAL A 120 -7.03 -1.97 12.74
N THR A 121 -5.74 -1.68 12.95
CA THR A 121 -5.31 -0.64 13.89
C THR A 121 -5.82 0.73 13.47
N TYR A 122 -5.67 1.06 12.18
CA TYR A 122 -6.13 2.37 11.71
C TYR A 122 -7.65 2.50 11.71
N GLU A 123 -8.41 1.47 11.33
CA GLU A 123 -9.87 1.47 11.43
C GLU A 123 -10.36 1.72 12.86
N GLN A 124 -9.70 1.10 13.86
CA GLN A 124 -10.01 1.33 15.27
C GLN A 124 -9.71 2.77 15.70
N MET A 125 -8.57 3.33 15.29
CA MET A 125 -8.18 4.70 15.59
C MET A 125 -9.10 5.73 14.93
N ALA A 126 -9.51 5.49 13.69
CA ALA A 126 -10.34 6.39 12.90
C ALA A 126 -11.84 6.25 13.20
N GLY A 127 -12.26 5.19 13.90
CA GLY A 127 -13.67 4.87 14.12
C GLY A 127 -14.44 4.61 12.83
N LYS A 128 -13.74 4.15 11.78
CA LYS A 128 -14.28 3.98 10.43
C LYS A 128 -13.83 2.63 9.86
N LYS A 129 -14.70 2.00 9.06
CA LYS A 129 -14.38 0.83 8.24
C LYS A 129 -14.19 1.24 6.79
N PHE A 130 -13.28 0.53 6.09
CA PHE A 130 -13.08 0.71 4.67
C PHE A 130 -13.73 -0.43 3.89
N GLU A 131 -14.37 -0.12 2.77
CA GLU A 131 -14.99 -1.12 1.90
C GLU A 131 -13.97 -1.81 0.99
N LEU A 132 -12.89 -1.09 0.64
CA LEU A 132 -11.82 -1.60 -0.20
C LEU A 132 -10.45 -1.21 0.35
N ALA A 133 -9.60 -2.21 0.56
CA ALA A 133 -8.19 -2.02 0.87
C ALA A 133 -7.34 -2.47 -0.33
N VAL A 134 -6.51 -1.56 -0.83
CA VAL A 134 -5.52 -1.80 -1.88
C VAL A 134 -4.14 -1.77 -1.26
N PHE A 135 -3.20 -2.59 -1.72
CA PHE A 135 -1.82 -2.42 -1.31
C PHE A 135 -0.89 -2.13 -2.49
N LEU A 136 0.10 -1.29 -2.25
CA LEU A 136 1.16 -0.97 -3.20
C LEU A 136 2.53 -1.28 -2.57
N THR A 137 3.43 -1.83 -3.37
CA THR A 137 4.82 -2.04 -2.93
C THR A 137 5.72 -0.91 -3.41
N ALA A 138 6.69 -0.52 -2.59
CA ALA A 138 7.68 0.50 -2.98
C ALA A 138 8.58 0.06 -4.14
N THR A 139 8.70 -1.26 -4.34
CA THR A 139 9.61 -1.84 -5.35
C THR A 139 9.03 -1.95 -6.76
N ASP A 140 7.77 -1.66 -6.94
CA ASP A 140 7.15 -1.63 -8.27
C ASP A 140 7.30 -0.24 -8.90
N ILE A 141 8.46 -0.01 -9.51
CA ILE A 141 8.86 1.28 -10.06
C ILE A 141 8.29 1.59 -11.45
N PHE A 142 7.70 0.60 -12.13
CA PHE A 142 7.15 0.75 -13.49
C PHE A 142 5.63 0.85 -13.52
N ARG A 143 4.99 1.03 -12.36
CA ARG A 143 3.55 1.20 -12.29
C ARG A 143 3.15 2.56 -12.85
N ASN A 144 2.08 2.58 -13.66
CA ASN A 144 1.40 3.79 -14.10
C ASN A 144 0.18 4.05 -13.21
N PRO A 145 -0.13 5.29 -12.83
CA PRO A 145 -1.34 5.64 -12.06
C PRO A 145 -2.66 5.52 -12.85
N GLU A 146 -2.59 5.36 -14.19
CA GLU A 146 -3.77 5.16 -15.06
C GLU A 146 -4.39 3.78 -14.97
#